data_23114de348bc685e79353e3a0cd24b28
#
_entry.id   23114de348bc685e79353e3a0cd24b28
#
_cell.length_a   1.000
_cell.length_b   1.000
_cell.length_c   1.000
_cell.angle_alpha   90.00
_cell.angle_beta   90.00
_cell.angle_gamma   90.00
#
_symmetry.space_group_name_H-M   'P 1'
#
loop_
_entity.id
_entity.type
_entity.pdbx_description
1 polymer ?
#
loop_
_entity_poly.entity_id
_entity_poly.type
_entity_poly.pdbx_seq_one_letter_code
_entity_poly.pdbx_strand_id
1 'polypeptide(L)'
;MTRLRRWWTRRSLRFRITLVVGVVAVVALVLLSRLGAGLVASTLTGAADAELRAQATAVAASLRTDGAAAGGPAVRVVDTAGTPVDGRGPLPLRDDEIRRLASGTAITTFADGEFRRWLAVAAVVPDGSTRLVVASGTLVGGATLLARAAVGFLLAALAVAAVIALAAWAATRAALRPVDRMRASAAALPPGQRLPVPEARDELRALAEEINGLLARRDDAVARLERFTGDAAHELRSPVASIRAQAEVAVAHPDPALSDDTLRAIAGEAERLTTMLSDLLALARADAGRRADPEPVDLVAAVRAALARLPVDGPVTEFVAPAPATVAAGPGEVALVLDNLLGNATRYARTVVRVAVLPAGRTVRLLVDDDGPGIPVADRARIFDRFTRLAPEHTTDGGGAGLGLALVDGLVRGRGGTVAAGAAPDGGARLEVRWPAAG
;
A
#
# COMPACT_ATOMS: atom_id res chain seq x y z
N MET A 1 24.62 14.38 -11.07
CA MET A 1 23.82 13.25 -10.53
C MET A 1 22.33 13.26 -10.90
N THR A 2 21.74 14.35 -11.40
CA THR A 2 20.28 14.48 -11.63
C THR A 2 19.73 13.85 -12.92
N ARG A 3 20.52 13.74 -14.00
CA ARG A 3 20.05 13.17 -15.30
C ARG A 3 19.93 11.63 -15.24
N LEU A 4 20.91 10.95 -14.63
CA LEU A 4 20.89 9.47 -14.47
C LEU A 4 19.71 9.03 -13.57
N ARG A 5 19.45 9.76 -12.48
CA ARG A 5 18.33 9.44 -11.56
C ARG A 5 16.98 9.59 -12.26
N ARG A 6 16.79 10.65 -13.09
CA ARG A 6 15.56 10.84 -13.88
C ARG A 6 15.40 9.79 -14.97
N TRP A 7 16.48 9.37 -15.64
CA TRP A 7 16.45 8.29 -16.63
C TRP A 7 16.07 6.97 -15.96
N TRP A 8 16.65 6.66 -14.80
CA TRP A 8 16.36 5.47 -14.01
C TRP A 8 14.91 5.39 -13.54
N THR A 9 14.34 6.49 -13.02
CA THR A 9 12.96 6.52 -12.53
C THR A 9 11.90 6.37 -13.64
N ARG A 10 12.25 6.67 -14.88
CA ARG A 10 11.34 6.54 -16.04
C ARG A 10 11.30 5.12 -16.64
N ARG A 11 12.18 4.22 -16.23
CA ARG A 11 12.21 2.85 -16.73
C ARG A 11 11.30 1.94 -15.92
N SER A 12 10.72 0.93 -16.59
CA SER A 12 9.85 -0.06 -15.94
C SER A 12 10.60 -0.82 -14.84
N LEU A 13 9.88 -1.26 -13.82
CA LEU A 13 10.44 -2.06 -12.72
C LEU A 13 11.15 -3.31 -13.25
N ARG A 14 10.58 -3.96 -14.27
CA ARG A 14 11.17 -5.13 -14.95
C ARG A 14 12.57 -4.82 -15.50
N PHE A 15 12.70 -3.71 -16.21
CA PHE A 15 14.00 -3.29 -16.76
C PHE A 15 15.02 -3.03 -15.66
N ARG A 16 14.63 -2.37 -14.58
CA ARG A 16 15.55 -2.07 -13.45
C ARG A 16 16.05 -3.34 -12.78
N ILE A 17 15.18 -4.28 -12.47
CA ILE A 17 15.54 -5.55 -11.83
C ILE A 17 16.47 -6.35 -12.74
N THR A 18 16.09 -6.54 -14.01
CA THR A 18 16.91 -7.29 -14.97
C THR A 18 18.29 -6.66 -15.19
N LEU A 19 18.36 -5.31 -15.27
CA LEU A 19 19.63 -4.61 -15.43
C LEU A 19 20.52 -4.76 -14.21
N VAL A 20 19.99 -4.60 -13.00
CA VAL A 20 20.77 -4.76 -11.76
C VAL A 20 21.30 -6.18 -11.62
N VAL A 21 20.43 -7.18 -11.80
CA VAL A 21 20.84 -8.59 -11.75
C VAL A 21 21.89 -8.90 -12.82
N GLY A 22 21.69 -8.43 -14.06
CA GLY A 22 22.64 -8.63 -15.16
C GLY A 22 24.00 -7.98 -14.87
N VAL A 23 24.04 -6.74 -14.41
CA VAL A 23 25.28 -6.03 -14.06
C VAL A 23 26.02 -6.75 -12.92
N VAL A 24 25.32 -7.12 -11.86
CA VAL A 24 25.92 -7.85 -10.73
C VAL A 24 26.48 -9.20 -11.18
N ALA A 25 25.74 -9.94 -12.02
CA ALA A 25 26.20 -11.20 -12.59
C ALA A 25 27.45 -11.02 -13.45
N VAL A 26 27.49 -10.02 -14.34
CA VAL A 26 28.66 -9.73 -15.16
C VAL A 26 29.88 -9.40 -14.30
N VAL A 27 29.73 -8.49 -13.33
CA VAL A 27 30.83 -8.10 -12.44
C VAL A 27 31.36 -9.29 -11.64
N ALA A 28 30.48 -10.08 -11.03
CA ALA A 28 30.86 -11.25 -10.24
C ALA A 28 31.60 -12.30 -11.10
N LEU A 29 31.10 -12.59 -12.31
CA LEU A 29 31.66 -13.59 -13.20
C LEU A 29 32.98 -13.13 -13.84
N VAL A 30 33.12 -11.83 -14.13
CA VAL A 30 34.40 -11.27 -14.61
C VAL A 30 35.45 -11.35 -13.49
N LEU A 31 35.11 -11.04 -12.26
CA LEU A 31 36.01 -11.19 -11.10
C LEU A 31 36.42 -12.66 -10.92
N LEU A 32 35.47 -13.59 -11.00
CA LEU A 32 35.76 -15.02 -10.89
C LEU A 32 36.62 -15.50 -12.04
N SER A 33 36.39 -15.04 -13.26
CA SER A 33 37.24 -15.33 -14.43
C SER A 33 38.68 -14.84 -14.25
N ARG A 34 38.85 -13.64 -13.67
CA ARG A 34 40.18 -13.10 -13.34
C ARG A 34 40.91 -13.93 -12.28
N LEU A 35 40.18 -14.34 -11.24
CA LEU A 35 40.71 -15.23 -10.21
C LEU A 35 41.12 -16.60 -10.77
N GLY A 36 40.27 -17.21 -11.62
CA GLY A 36 40.55 -18.47 -12.27
C GLY A 36 41.78 -18.39 -13.17
N ALA A 37 41.86 -17.35 -14.01
CA ALA A 37 43.03 -17.12 -14.85
C ALA A 37 44.31 -16.90 -14.03
N GLY A 38 44.24 -16.19 -12.91
CA GLY A 38 45.34 -15.99 -11.98
C GLY A 38 45.83 -17.30 -11.33
N LEU A 39 44.90 -18.17 -10.91
CA LEU A 39 45.22 -19.49 -10.37
C LEU A 39 45.93 -20.37 -11.41
N VAL A 40 45.43 -20.41 -12.63
CA VAL A 40 46.10 -21.16 -13.72
C VAL A 40 47.49 -20.61 -14.00
N ALA A 41 47.64 -19.28 -14.03
CA ALA A 41 48.93 -18.64 -14.22
C ALA A 41 49.92 -19.01 -13.09
N SER A 42 49.46 -18.97 -11.83
CA SER A 42 50.33 -19.30 -10.66
C SER A 42 50.75 -20.78 -10.64
N THR A 43 49.87 -21.70 -11.04
CA THR A 43 50.22 -23.13 -11.11
C THR A 43 51.21 -23.43 -12.23
N LEU A 44 51.04 -22.81 -13.38
CA LEU A 44 51.99 -22.98 -14.51
C LEU A 44 53.37 -22.38 -14.21
N THR A 45 53.42 -21.18 -13.62
CA THR A 45 54.68 -20.57 -13.20
C THR A 45 55.34 -21.35 -12.09
N GLY A 46 54.61 -21.87 -11.14
CA GLY A 46 55.12 -22.72 -10.05
C GLY A 46 55.68 -24.02 -10.54
N ALA A 47 55.07 -24.68 -11.51
CA ALA A 47 55.60 -25.89 -12.14
C ALA A 47 56.91 -25.62 -12.91
N ALA A 48 56.96 -24.51 -13.68
CA ALA A 48 58.17 -24.09 -14.38
C ALA A 48 59.32 -23.76 -13.41
N ASP A 49 59.01 -23.06 -12.30
CA ASP A 49 60.01 -22.75 -11.25
C ASP A 49 60.53 -24.00 -10.54
N ALA A 50 59.69 -25.02 -10.33
CA ALA A 50 60.12 -26.30 -9.76
C ALA A 50 61.09 -27.06 -10.70
N GLU A 51 60.76 -27.11 -11.98
CA GLU A 51 61.59 -27.73 -12.98
C GLU A 51 62.97 -27.02 -13.13
N LEU A 52 62.96 -25.68 -13.27
CA LEU A 52 64.17 -24.87 -13.33
C LEU A 52 65.02 -24.98 -12.06
N ARG A 53 64.38 -25.06 -10.92
CA ARG A 53 65.07 -25.24 -9.63
C ARG A 53 65.74 -26.62 -9.57
N ALA A 54 65.09 -27.67 -9.99
CA ALA A 54 65.65 -29.02 -10.04
C ALA A 54 66.90 -29.07 -10.94
N GLN A 55 66.83 -28.48 -12.15
CA GLN A 55 67.93 -28.39 -13.07
C GLN A 55 69.13 -27.58 -12.50
N ALA A 56 68.83 -26.39 -11.92
CA ALA A 56 69.88 -25.56 -11.32
C ALA A 56 70.52 -26.26 -10.12
N THR A 57 69.75 -26.95 -9.31
CA THR A 57 70.26 -27.66 -8.10
C THR A 57 71.16 -28.85 -8.48
N ALA A 58 70.79 -29.58 -9.54
CA ALA A 58 71.61 -30.68 -10.02
C ALA A 58 73.01 -30.19 -10.44
N VAL A 59 73.06 -29.09 -11.25
CA VAL A 59 74.36 -28.50 -11.69
C VAL A 59 75.10 -27.87 -10.53
N ALA A 60 74.41 -27.25 -9.56
CA ALA A 60 75.00 -26.69 -8.34
C ALA A 60 75.61 -27.78 -7.45
N ALA A 61 75.05 -28.98 -7.43
CA ALA A 61 75.66 -30.14 -6.73
C ALA A 61 76.92 -30.61 -7.39
N SER A 62 77.02 -30.74 -8.73
CA SER A 62 78.20 -31.10 -9.44
C SER A 62 79.36 -30.07 -9.30
N LEU A 63 79.01 -28.78 -9.28
CA LEU A 63 79.94 -27.70 -9.02
C LEU A 63 80.57 -27.76 -7.61
N ARG A 64 79.83 -28.22 -6.60
CA ARG A 64 80.31 -28.36 -5.22
C ARG A 64 81.25 -29.54 -5.08
N THR A 65 81.07 -30.59 -5.84
CA THR A 65 81.91 -31.81 -5.77
C THR A 65 83.14 -31.74 -6.65
N ASP A 66 82.93 -31.37 -7.90
CA ASP A 66 83.97 -31.53 -8.94
C ASP A 66 84.56 -30.19 -9.44
N GLY A 67 84.09 -29.06 -8.99
CA GLY A 67 84.52 -27.74 -9.45
C GLY A 67 84.16 -27.42 -10.90
N ALA A 68 83.65 -28.39 -11.65
CA ALA A 68 83.40 -28.29 -13.07
C ALA A 68 81.89 -28.23 -13.38
N ALA A 69 81.48 -27.29 -14.19
CA ALA A 69 80.09 -27.14 -14.60
C ALA A 69 79.74 -28.07 -15.77
N ALA A 70 79.05 -29.17 -15.50
CA ALA A 70 78.43 -29.97 -16.56
C ALA A 70 77.04 -29.37 -16.84
N GLY A 71 76.96 -28.10 -17.29
CA GLY A 71 75.72 -27.40 -17.57
C GLY A 71 75.26 -27.64 -19.02
N GLY A 72 74.00 -28.03 -19.21
CA GLY A 72 73.32 -28.08 -20.53
C GLY A 72 73.05 -26.66 -21.07
N PRO A 73 72.46 -26.54 -22.27
CA PRO A 73 72.23 -25.25 -22.90
C PRO A 73 71.24 -24.31 -22.12
N ALA A 74 70.45 -24.89 -21.28
CA ALA A 74 69.43 -24.13 -20.43
C ALA A 74 69.97 -23.66 -19.11
N VAL A 75 71.21 -24.14 -18.67
CA VAL A 75 71.77 -23.77 -17.37
C VAL A 75 73.15 -23.09 -17.59
N ARG A 76 73.31 -21.95 -16.98
CA ARG A 76 74.48 -21.07 -17.04
C ARG A 76 75.09 -20.91 -15.67
N VAL A 77 76.43 -20.77 -15.64
CA VAL A 77 77.12 -20.46 -14.37
C VAL A 77 77.79 -19.09 -14.51
N VAL A 78 77.43 -18.21 -13.55
CA VAL A 78 77.94 -16.85 -13.48
C VAL A 78 78.48 -16.56 -12.06
N ASP A 79 79.31 -15.57 -11.95
CA ASP A 79 79.70 -15.04 -10.61
C ASP A 79 78.56 -14.25 -9.99
N THR A 80 78.73 -13.74 -8.78
CA THR A 80 77.75 -12.95 -8.05
C THR A 80 77.46 -11.59 -8.72
N ALA A 81 78.33 -11.13 -9.60
CA ALA A 81 78.13 -9.91 -10.39
C ALA A 81 77.46 -10.19 -11.76
N GLY A 82 77.23 -11.46 -12.12
CA GLY A 82 76.57 -11.85 -13.36
C GLY A 82 77.58 -12.11 -14.52
N THR A 83 78.91 -12.10 -14.25
CA THR A 83 79.93 -12.39 -15.25
C THR A 83 79.97 -13.89 -15.53
N PRO A 84 79.88 -14.32 -16.81
CA PRO A 84 79.93 -15.73 -17.15
C PRO A 84 81.24 -16.37 -16.74
N VAL A 85 81.17 -17.54 -16.11
CA VAL A 85 82.37 -18.37 -15.72
C VAL A 85 82.37 -19.63 -16.55
N ASP A 86 81.34 -19.90 -17.33
CA ASP A 86 81.20 -21.08 -18.17
C ASP A 86 81.76 -20.91 -19.58
N GLY A 87 82.53 -19.84 -19.85
CA GLY A 87 83.14 -19.56 -21.17
C GLY A 87 82.10 -19.11 -22.24
N ARG A 88 80.91 -18.88 -21.94
CA ARG A 88 79.82 -18.43 -22.88
C ARG A 88 79.67 -16.92 -22.79
N GLY A 89 78.94 -16.31 -23.74
CA GLY A 89 78.66 -14.87 -23.73
C GLY A 89 77.80 -14.41 -22.57
N PRO A 90 77.69 -13.10 -22.34
CA PRO A 90 76.93 -12.55 -21.22
C PRO A 90 75.46 -12.99 -21.21
N LEU A 91 74.83 -13.03 -20.05
CA LEU A 91 73.39 -13.27 -19.94
C LEU A 91 72.60 -12.06 -20.51
N PRO A 92 71.50 -12.33 -21.26
CA PRO A 92 70.70 -11.26 -21.77
C PRO A 92 69.80 -10.66 -20.68
N LEU A 93 70.40 -10.23 -19.55
CA LEU A 93 69.75 -9.71 -18.36
C LEU A 93 70.40 -8.38 -17.94
N ARG A 94 69.64 -7.50 -17.33
CA ARG A 94 70.11 -6.24 -16.77
C ARG A 94 70.71 -6.47 -15.39
N ASP A 95 71.56 -5.55 -14.94
CA ASP A 95 72.18 -5.65 -13.62
C ASP A 95 71.20 -5.71 -12.46
N ASP A 96 70.03 -5.04 -12.56
CA ASP A 96 68.95 -5.13 -11.56
C ASP A 96 68.27 -6.50 -11.56
N GLU A 97 68.13 -7.15 -12.72
CA GLU A 97 67.58 -8.49 -12.89
C GLU A 97 68.55 -9.56 -12.32
N ILE A 98 69.83 -9.39 -12.55
CA ILE A 98 70.87 -10.25 -11.96
C ILE A 98 70.86 -10.15 -10.43
N ARG A 99 70.74 -8.94 -9.86
CA ARG A 99 70.65 -8.77 -8.40
C ARG A 99 69.43 -9.45 -7.80
N ARG A 100 68.30 -9.40 -8.52
CA ARG A 100 67.07 -10.11 -8.09
C ARG A 100 67.23 -11.62 -8.14
N LEU A 101 67.86 -12.13 -9.17
CA LEU A 101 68.22 -13.56 -9.24
C LEU A 101 69.14 -13.99 -8.15
N ALA A 102 70.17 -13.18 -7.84
CA ALA A 102 71.12 -13.44 -6.76
C ALA A 102 70.44 -13.47 -5.36
N SER A 103 69.35 -12.71 -5.19
CA SER A 103 68.50 -12.77 -3.99
C SER A 103 67.55 -13.97 -3.92
N GLY A 104 67.59 -14.88 -4.91
CA GLY A 104 66.74 -16.06 -4.99
C GLY A 104 65.36 -15.81 -5.60
N THR A 105 65.12 -14.59 -6.14
CA THR A 105 63.83 -14.24 -6.75
C THR A 105 63.83 -14.68 -8.22
N ALA A 106 62.93 -15.56 -8.59
CA ALA A 106 62.71 -15.93 -9.98
C ALA A 106 62.12 -14.75 -10.80
N ILE A 107 62.68 -14.47 -11.98
CA ILE A 107 62.25 -13.36 -12.85
C ILE A 107 61.76 -13.87 -14.20
N THR A 108 60.87 -13.07 -14.84
CA THR A 108 60.43 -13.32 -16.18
C THR A 108 60.82 -12.14 -17.06
N THR A 109 61.54 -12.41 -18.14
CA THR A 109 61.94 -11.41 -19.15
C THR A 109 61.28 -11.70 -20.48
N PHE A 110 61.18 -10.68 -21.31
CA PHE A 110 60.78 -10.83 -22.71
C PHE A 110 61.96 -10.51 -23.59
N ALA A 111 62.53 -11.54 -24.26
CA ALA A 111 63.64 -11.40 -25.16
C ALA A 111 63.43 -12.34 -26.38
N ASP A 112 63.89 -11.92 -27.54
CA ASP A 112 63.79 -12.67 -28.80
C ASP A 112 62.34 -13.10 -29.16
N GLY A 113 61.34 -12.30 -28.78
CA GLY A 113 59.94 -12.62 -29.07
C GLY A 113 59.29 -13.62 -28.10
N GLU A 114 60.00 -14.06 -27.09
CA GLU A 114 59.56 -15.09 -26.15
C GLU A 114 59.62 -14.62 -24.68
N PHE A 115 58.67 -15.09 -23.87
CA PHE A 115 58.79 -14.96 -22.42
C PHE A 115 59.68 -16.05 -21.87
N ARG A 116 60.74 -15.65 -21.16
CA ARG A 116 61.72 -16.56 -20.57
C ARG A 116 61.72 -16.39 -19.05
N ARG A 117 61.59 -17.52 -18.38
CA ARG A 117 61.65 -17.59 -16.91
C ARG A 117 63.09 -17.90 -16.50
N TRP A 118 63.61 -17.20 -15.51
CA TRP A 118 64.92 -17.33 -14.98
C TRP A 118 64.86 -17.61 -13.49
N LEU A 119 65.71 -18.52 -13.03
CA LEU A 119 65.88 -18.86 -11.60
C LEU A 119 67.33 -19.11 -11.35
N ALA A 120 67.86 -18.63 -10.23
CA ALA A 120 69.23 -18.87 -9.83
C ALA A 120 69.32 -19.61 -8.47
N VAL A 121 70.31 -20.48 -8.38
CA VAL A 121 70.68 -21.18 -7.15
C VAL A 121 72.15 -20.89 -6.86
N ALA A 122 72.44 -20.45 -5.64
CA ALA A 122 73.82 -20.21 -5.25
C ALA A 122 74.55 -21.53 -4.90
N ALA A 123 75.77 -21.67 -5.37
CA ALA A 123 76.64 -22.79 -5.05
C ALA A 123 78.06 -22.29 -4.62
N VAL A 124 78.54 -22.82 -3.52
CA VAL A 124 79.91 -22.57 -3.06
C VAL A 124 80.79 -23.64 -3.70
N VAL A 125 81.78 -23.23 -4.47
CA VAL A 125 82.74 -24.09 -5.14
C VAL A 125 83.90 -24.46 -4.18
N PRO A 126 84.67 -25.55 -4.44
CA PRO A 126 85.75 -25.94 -3.53
C PRO A 126 86.87 -24.90 -3.36
N ASP A 127 86.97 -23.89 -4.25
CA ASP A 127 87.90 -22.76 -4.11
C ASP A 127 87.41 -21.68 -3.10
N GLY A 128 86.23 -21.88 -2.46
CA GLY A 128 85.63 -20.95 -1.54
C GLY A 128 84.82 -19.84 -2.21
N SER A 129 84.77 -19.74 -3.53
CA SER A 129 84.00 -18.73 -4.26
C SER A 129 82.51 -19.10 -4.36
N THR A 130 81.63 -18.09 -4.31
CA THR A 130 80.19 -18.30 -4.54
C THR A 130 79.88 -18.06 -6.01
N ARG A 131 79.24 -19.03 -6.65
CA ARG A 131 78.76 -18.98 -8.03
C ARG A 131 77.24 -19.02 -8.06
N LEU A 132 76.64 -18.39 -9.04
CA LEU A 132 75.23 -18.48 -9.31
C LEU A 132 74.98 -19.41 -10.48
N VAL A 133 74.21 -20.47 -10.25
CA VAL A 133 73.75 -21.39 -11.26
C VAL A 133 72.39 -20.89 -11.75
N VAL A 134 72.33 -20.32 -12.94
CA VAL A 134 71.17 -19.69 -13.53
C VAL A 134 70.52 -20.63 -14.52
N ALA A 135 69.35 -21.15 -14.24
CA ALA A 135 68.53 -21.92 -15.16
C ALA A 135 67.53 -21.01 -15.87
N SER A 136 67.32 -21.26 -17.13
CA SER A 136 66.33 -20.51 -17.93
C SER A 136 65.46 -21.45 -18.76
N GLY A 137 64.23 -21.16 -18.83
CA GLY A 137 63.24 -21.88 -19.65
C GLY A 137 62.29 -20.94 -20.39
N THR A 138 61.92 -21.31 -21.59
CA THR A 138 60.95 -20.55 -22.38
C THR A 138 59.52 -20.88 -21.93
N LEU A 139 58.71 -19.84 -21.78
CA LEU A 139 57.27 -19.97 -21.50
C LEU A 139 56.42 -19.93 -22.78
N VAL A 140 57.00 -20.31 -23.92
CA VAL A 140 56.39 -20.14 -25.28
C VAL A 140 55.00 -20.78 -25.37
N GLY A 141 54.77 -21.96 -24.80
CA GLY A 141 53.47 -22.60 -24.77
C GLY A 141 52.54 -22.02 -23.70
N GLY A 142 53.10 -21.49 -22.57
CA GLY A 142 52.33 -21.00 -21.43
C GLY A 142 51.59 -19.67 -21.69
N ALA A 143 52.24 -18.72 -22.38
CA ALA A 143 51.64 -17.41 -22.64
C ALA A 143 50.40 -17.48 -23.58
N THR A 144 50.51 -18.30 -24.65
CA THR A 144 49.40 -18.50 -25.59
C THR A 144 48.27 -19.32 -24.97
N LEU A 145 48.58 -20.32 -24.15
CA LEU A 145 47.60 -21.10 -23.39
C LEU A 145 46.89 -20.22 -22.35
N LEU A 146 47.61 -19.39 -21.60
CA LEU A 146 47.05 -18.44 -20.64
C LEU A 146 46.14 -17.43 -21.32
N ALA A 147 46.52 -16.86 -22.45
CA ALA A 147 45.71 -15.93 -23.23
C ALA A 147 44.39 -16.60 -23.71
N ARG A 148 44.50 -17.82 -24.28
CA ARG A 148 43.32 -18.60 -24.71
C ARG A 148 42.43 -18.99 -23.55
N ALA A 149 43.01 -19.41 -22.43
CA ALA A 149 42.23 -19.72 -21.21
C ALA A 149 41.51 -18.48 -20.65
N ALA A 150 42.19 -17.33 -20.58
CA ALA A 150 41.57 -16.07 -20.11
C ALA A 150 40.41 -15.63 -21.02
N VAL A 151 40.57 -15.73 -22.35
CA VAL A 151 39.49 -15.45 -23.30
C VAL A 151 38.35 -16.47 -23.15
N GLY A 152 38.68 -17.76 -23.03
CA GLY A 152 37.66 -18.79 -22.79
C GLY A 152 36.87 -18.59 -21.52
N PHE A 153 37.54 -18.27 -20.42
CA PHE A 153 36.88 -17.92 -19.15
C PHE A 153 35.98 -16.67 -19.27
N LEU A 154 36.44 -15.64 -19.97
CA LEU A 154 35.66 -14.44 -20.21
C LEU A 154 34.41 -14.72 -21.04
N LEU A 155 34.53 -15.46 -22.13
CA LEU A 155 33.40 -15.84 -22.97
C LEU A 155 32.39 -16.70 -22.21
N ALA A 156 32.87 -17.69 -21.44
CA ALA A 156 32.03 -18.50 -20.59
C ALA A 156 31.29 -17.64 -19.52
N ALA A 157 31.99 -16.71 -18.89
CA ALA A 157 31.41 -15.78 -17.94
C ALA A 157 30.30 -14.91 -18.54
N LEU A 158 30.54 -14.38 -19.76
CA LEU A 158 29.53 -13.58 -20.47
C LEU A 158 28.32 -14.43 -20.89
N ALA A 159 28.53 -15.65 -21.32
CA ALA A 159 27.45 -16.57 -21.67
C ALA A 159 26.57 -16.90 -20.45
N VAL A 160 27.21 -17.23 -19.32
CA VAL A 160 26.47 -17.47 -18.05
C VAL A 160 25.74 -16.22 -17.59
N ALA A 161 26.35 -15.02 -17.65
CA ALA A 161 25.71 -13.76 -17.31
C ALA A 161 24.48 -13.49 -18.20
N ALA A 162 24.55 -13.78 -19.48
CA ALA A 162 23.42 -13.66 -20.42
C ALA A 162 22.27 -14.59 -20.04
N VAL A 163 22.59 -15.85 -19.69
CA VAL A 163 21.56 -16.81 -19.21
C VAL A 163 20.90 -16.34 -17.93
N ILE A 164 21.68 -15.85 -16.95
CA ILE A 164 21.15 -15.31 -15.69
C ILE A 164 20.24 -14.09 -15.96
N ALA A 165 20.65 -13.18 -16.83
CA ALA A 165 19.86 -12.00 -17.19
C ALA A 165 18.55 -12.39 -17.89
N LEU A 166 18.58 -13.38 -18.79
CA LEU A 166 17.39 -13.90 -19.46
C LEU A 166 16.43 -14.58 -18.48
N ALA A 167 16.97 -15.41 -17.59
CA ALA A 167 16.19 -16.07 -16.55
C ALA A 167 15.52 -15.05 -15.60
N ALA A 168 16.27 -14.04 -15.16
CA ALA A 168 15.75 -12.96 -14.33
C ALA A 168 14.65 -12.15 -15.04
N TRP A 169 14.83 -11.88 -16.33
CA TRP A 169 13.81 -11.22 -17.14
C TRP A 169 12.52 -12.06 -17.25
N ALA A 170 12.65 -13.36 -17.54
CA ALA A 170 11.52 -14.27 -17.66
C ALA A 170 10.77 -14.42 -16.32
N ALA A 171 11.51 -14.60 -15.21
CA ALA A 171 10.94 -14.70 -13.88
C ALA A 171 10.19 -13.41 -13.47
N THR A 172 10.81 -12.24 -13.69
CA THR A 172 10.18 -10.94 -13.38
C THR A 172 8.93 -10.70 -14.24
N ARG A 173 8.97 -11.10 -15.51
CA ARG A 173 7.80 -11.03 -16.40
C ARG A 173 6.66 -11.94 -15.93
N ALA A 174 6.98 -13.16 -15.49
CA ALA A 174 5.98 -14.09 -14.98
C ALA A 174 5.35 -13.59 -13.66
N ALA A 175 6.16 -13.13 -12.73
CA ALA A 175 5.73 -12.61 -11.43
C ALA A 175 4.82 -11.36 -11.54
N LEU A 176 5.02 -10.52 -12.56
CA LEU A 176 4.24 -9.30 -12.75
C LEU A 176 3.04 -9.45 -13.71
N ARG A 177 2.81 -10.63 -14.29
CA ARG A 177 1.62 -10.92 -15.13
C ARG A 177 0.29 -10.67 -14.42
N PRO A 178 0.10 -11.05 -13.14
CA PRO A 178 -1.16 -10.77 -12.43
C PRO A 178 -1.44 -9.27 -12.33
N VAL A 179 -0.41 -8.45 -12.09
CA VAL A 179 -0.55 -6.97 -12.02
C VAL A 179 -1.04 -6.39 -13.35
N ASP A 180 -0.48 -6.87 -14.47
CA ASP A 180 -0.92 -6.42 -15.79
C ASP A 180 -2.38 -6.81 -16.06
N ARG A 181 -2.80 -8.02 -15.63
CA ARG A 181 -4.21 -8.47 -15.75
C ARG A 181 -5.13 -7.62 -14.89
N MET A 182 -4.77 -7.37 -13.62
CA MET A 182 -5.54 -6.51 -12.74
C MET A 182 -5.69 -5.09 -13.31
N ARG A 183 -4.61 -4.53 -13.85
CA ARG A 183 -4.63 -3.21 -14.50
C ARG A 183 -5.55 -3.18 -15.73
N ALA A 184 -5.47 -4.19 -16.58
CA ALA A 184 -6.33 -4.29 -17.76
C ALA A 184 -7.81 -4.45 -17.38
N SER A 185 -8.10 -5.29 -16.38
CA SER A 185 -9.44 -5.46 -15.84
C SER A 185 -9.97 -4.17 -15.19
N ALA A 186 -9.15 -3.48 -14.39
CA ALA A 186 -9.54 -2.24 -13.73
C ALA A 186 -9.90 -1.11 -14.72
N ALA A 187 -9.24 -1.07 -15.89
CA ALA A 187 -9.51 -0.04 -16.91
C ALA A 187 -10.86 -0.22 -17.61
N ALA A 188 -11.41 -1.44 -17.61
CA ALA A 188 -12.64 -1.79 -18.32
C ALA A 188 -13.70 -2.40 -17.37
N LEU A 189 -13.57 -2.17 -16.04
CA LEU A 189 -14.41 -2.83 -15.05
C LEU A 189 -15.83 -2.22 -15.03
N PRO A 190 -16.86 -2.97 -15.44
CA PRO A 190 -18.25 -2.52 -15.33
C PRO A 190 -18.66 -2.39 -13.85
N PRO A 191 -19.69 -1.56 -13.54
CA PRO A 191 -20.26 -1.50 -12.20
C PRO A 191 -20.67 -2.89 -11.70
N GLY A 192 -20.42 -3.16 -10.43
CA GLY A 192 -20.75 -4.45 -9.78
C GLY A 192 -19.76 -5.59 -10.03
N GLN A 193 -18.82 -5.45 -10.96
CA GLN A 193 -17.77 -6.45 -11.16
C GLN A 193 -16.56 -6.27 -10.22
N ARG A 194 -15.75 -7.32 -10.10
CA ARG A 194 -14.58 -7.37 -9.22
C ARG A 194 -13.31 -7.67 -10.00
N LEU A 195 -12.17 -7.21 -9.47
CA LEU A 195 -10.87 -7.55 -10.00
C LEU A 195 -10.61 -9.05 -9.82
N PRO A 196 -9.94 -9.70 -10.78
CA PRO A 196 -9.51 -11.08 -10.63
C PRO A 196 -8.51 -11.20 -9.48
N VAL A 197 -8.78 -12.14 -8.56
CA VAL A 197 -7.92 -12.43 -7.42
C VAL A 197 -6.91 -13.49 -7.83
N PRO A 198 -5.58 -13.23 -7.70
CA PRO A 198 -4.54 -14.23 -7.97
C PRO A 198 -4.68 -15.47 -7.09
N GLU A 199 -4.32 -16.66 -7.62
CA GLU A 199 -4.33 -17.90 -6.85
C GLU A 199 -3.21 -17.97 -5.80
N ALA A 200 -2.07 -17.32 -6.09
CA ALA A 200 -0.96 -17.22 -5.15
C ALA A 200 -1.38 -16.47 -3.88
N ARG A 201 -0.98 -16.97 -2.73
CA ARG A 201 -1.24 -16.35 -1.43
C ARG A 201 -0.10 -15.39 -1.08
N ASP A 202 -0.03 -14.30 -1.81
CA ASP A 202 1.00 -13.27 -1.70
C ASP A 202 0.39 -11.88 -1.52
N GLU A 203 1.23 -10.87 -1.50
CA GLU A 203 0.85 -9.47 -1.33
C GLU A 203 -0.08 -8.98 -2.46
N LEU A 204 0.02 -9.56 -3.66
CA LEU A 204 -0.83 -9.21 -4.78
C LEU A 204 -2.26 -9.68 -4.58
N ARG A 205 -2.44 -10.87 -3.98
CA ARG A 205 -3.76 -11.37 -3.59
C ARG A 205 -4.40 -10.47 -2.53
N ALA A 206 -3.65 -10.14 -1.47
CA ALA A 206 -4.13 -9.25 -0.42
C ALA A 206 -4.57 -7.89 -0.97
N LEU A 207 -3.77 -7.30 -1.88
CA LEU A 207 -4.10 -6.04 -2.55
C LEU A 207 -5.38 -6.17 -3.41
N ALA A 208 -5.54 -7.26 -4.15
CA ALA A 208 -6.74 -7.49 -4.96
C ALA A 208 -8.00 -7.60 -4.10
N GLU A 209 -7.92 -8.32 -2.98
CA GLU A 209 -9.01 -8.47 -2.02
C GLU A 209 -9.38 -7.13 -1.37
N GLU A 210 -8.39 -6.31 -1.01
CA GLU A 210 -8.62 -4.98 -0.42
C GLU A 210 -9.27 -4.02 -1.42
N ILE A 211 -8.79 -3.99 -2.67
CA ILE A 211 -9.41 -3.19 -3.74
C ILE A 211 -10.86 -3.66 -4.00
N ASN A 212 -11.11 -4.97 -4.03
CA ASN A 212 -12.44 -5.51 -4.18
C ASN A 212 -13.36 -5.11 -3.02
N GLY A 213 -12.83 -5.03 -1.79
CA GLY A 213 -13.53 -4.51 -0.62
C GLY A 213 -13.89 -3.02 -0.77
N LEU A 214 -12.99 -2.21 -1.34
CA LEU A 214 -13.28 -0.80 -1.64
C LEU A 214 -14.37 -0.67 -2.72
N LEU A 215 -14.29 -1.48 -3.78
CA LEU A 215 -15.31 -1.50 -4.83
C LEU A 215 -16.68 -1.89 -4.29
N ALA A 216 -16.75 -2.89 -3.39
CA ALA A 216 -18.00 -3.29 -2.74
C ALA A 216 -18.62 -2.11 -1.95
N ARG A 217 -17.82 -1.45 -1.11
CA ARG A 217 -18.28 -0.27 -0.35
C ARG A 217 -18.76 0.87 -1.25
N ARG A 218 -18.07 1.10 -2.38
CA ARG A 218 -18.48 2.09 -3.38
C ARG A 218 -19.83 1.72 -4.00
N ASP A 219 -19.99 0.47 -4.43
CA ASP A 219 -21.23 0.02 -5.08
C ASP A 219 -22.41 0.10 -4.11
N ASP A 220 -22.22 -0.27 -2.84
CA ASP A 220 -23.21 -0.10 -1.80
C ASP A 220 -23.58 1.38 -1.57
N ALA A 221 -22.60 2.29 -1.63
CA ALA A 221 -22.83 3.72 -1.50
C ALA A 221 -23.63 4.27 -2.68
N VAL A 222 -23.28 3.84 -3.92
CA VAL A 222 -24.03 4.23 -5.14
C VAL A 222 -25.47 3.71 -5.07
N ALA A 223 -25.67 2.44 -4.73
CA ALA A 223 -27.00 1.85 -4.61
C ALA A 223 -27.86 2.53 -3.52
N ARG A 224 -27.24 2.98 -2.44
CA ARG A 224 -27.95 3.81 -1.40
C ARG A 224 -28.34 5.17 -1.97
N LEU A 225 -27.43 5.81 -2.72
CA LEU A 225 -27.71 7.12 -3.33
C LEU A 225 -28.82 7.05 -4.38
N GLU A 226 -28.80 6.03 -5.24
CA GLU A 226 -29.83 5.80 -6.27
C GLU A 226 -31.21 5.59 -5.63
N ARG A 227 -31.28 4.75 -4.59
CA ARG A 227 -32.55 4.59 -3.83
C ARG A 227 -33.00 5.89 -3.20
N PHE A 228 -32.11 6.60 -2.53
CA PHE A 228 -32.44 7.89 -1.92
C PHE A 228 -32.96 8.92 -2.91
N THR A 229 -32.30 9.05 -4.07
CA THR A 229 -32.73 10.00 -5.11
C THR A 229 -34.04 9.60 -5.77
N GLY A 230 -34.26 8.29 -5.96
CA GLY A 230 -35.51 7.76 -6.49
C GLY A 230 -36.69 8.00 -5.56
N ASP A 231 -36.52 7.67 -4.28
CA ASP A 231 -37.56 7.84 -3.26
C ASP A 231 -37.86 9.33 -3.03
N ALA A 232 -36.83 10.18 -2.95
CA ALA A 232 -36.99 11.63 -2.81
C ALA A 232 -37.76 12.24 -4.00
N ALA A 233 -37.41 11.83 -5.23
CA ALA A 233 -38.10 12.31 -6.42
C ALA A 233 -39.59 11.88 -6.46
N HIS A 234 -39.88 10.69 -5.95
CA HIS A 234 -41.28 10.20 -5.88
C HIS A 234 -42.10 11.00 -4.89
N GLU A 235 -41.56 11.20 -3.66
CA GLU A 235 -42.23 11.92 -2.58
C GLU A 235 -42.36 13.43 -2.84
N LEU A 236 -41.46 14.04 -3.60
CA LEU A 236 -41.57 15.43 -4.03
C LEU A 236 -42.61 15.64 -5.16
N ARG A 237 -42.83 14.65 -6.01
CA ARG A 237 -43.73 14.76 -7.14
C ARG A 237 -45.20 14.93 -6.69
N SER A 238 -45.60 14.22 -5.62
CA SER A 238 -46.96 14.22 -5.13
C SER A 238 -47.42 15.62 -4.62
N PRO A 239 -46.69 16.28 -3.69
CA PRO A 239 -47.09 17.60 -3.23
C PRO A 239 -47.01 18.68 -4.32
N VAL A 240 -46.02 18.60 -5.23
CA VAL A 240 -45.93 19.52 -6.37
C VAL A 240 -47.16 19.36 -7.31
N ALA A 241 -47.60 18.11 -7.55
CA ALA A 241 -48.78 17.85 -8.36
C ALA A 241 -50.06 18.36 -7.64
N SER A 242 -50.16 18.23 -6.31
CA SER A 242 -51.26 18.75 -5.51
C SER A 242 -51.31 20.28 -5.56
N ILE A 243 -50.20 20.97 -5.34
CA ILE A 243 -50.11 22.44 -5.46
C ILE A 243 -50.57 22.91 -6.86
N ARG A 244 -50.07 22.24 -7.89
CA ARG A 244 -50.41 22.58 -9.24
C ARG A 244 -51.91 22.39 -9.55
N ALA A 245 -52.47 21.25 -9.13
CA ALA A 245 -53.90 20.99 -9.33
C ALA A 245 -54.80 22.01 -8.61
N GLN A 246 -54.45 22.33 -7.35
CA GLN A 246 -55.17 23.37 -6.57
C GLN A 246 -55.05 24.74 -7.24
N ALA A 247 -53.87 25.13 -7.71
CA ALA A 247 -53.68 26.39 -8.42
C ALA A 247 -54.48 26.44 -9.75
N GLU A 248 -54.47 25.34 -10.53
CA GLU A 248 -55.24 25.22 -11.80
C GLU A 248 -56.73 25.37 -11.52
N VAL A 249 -57.27 24.77 -10.42
CA VAL A 249 -58.69 24.90 -10.02
C VAL A 249 -59.01 26.34 -9.63
N ALA A 250 -58.15 26.99 -8.81
CA ALA A 250 -58.35 28.36 -8.40
C ALA A 250 -58.36 29.36 -9.59
N VAL A 251 -57.55 29.12 -10.58
CA VAL A 251 -57.48 29.93 -11.78
C VAL A 251 -58.72 29.70 -12.70
N ALA A 252 -59.17 28.44 -12.82
CA ALA A 252 -60.31 28.09 -13.66
C ALA A 252 -61.67 28.53 -13.09
N HIS A 253 -61.76 28.57 -11.75
CA HIS A 253 -63.00 28.91 -11.04
C HIS A 253 -62.74 29.97 -9.96
N PRO A 254 -62.60 31.25 -10.35
CA PRO A 254 -62.29 32.33 -9.40
C PRO A 254 -63.53 32.64 -8.54
N ASP A 255 -63.55 32.05 -7.35
CA ASP A 255 -64.51 32.33 -6.29
C ASP A 255 -63.78 32.90 -5.06
N PRO A 256 -64.09 34.12 -4.61
CA PRO A 256 -63.37 34.73 -3.47
C PRO A 256 -63.39 33.91 -2.16
N ALA A 257 -64.48 33.16 -1.87
CA ALA A 257 -64.57 32.33 -0.69
C ALA A 257 -63.74 31.04 -0.79
N LEU A 258 -63.66 30.42 -1.97
CA LEU A 258 -62.85 29.25 -2.24
C LEU A 258 -61.38 29.60 -2.42
N SER A 259 -61.07 30.79 -2.94
CA SER A 259 -59.69 31.23 -3.21
C SER A 259 -58.84 31.30 -1.93
N ASP A 260 -59.44 31.78 -0.85
CA ASP A 260 -58.73 31.95 0.43
C ASP A 260 -58.34 30.57 1.05
N ASP A 261 -59.23 29.59 1.01
CA ASP A 261 -58.97 28.23 1.47
C ASP A 261 -57.99 27.49 0.57
N THR A 262 -58.09 27.67 -0.75
CA THR A 262 -57.12 27.09 -1.69
C THR A 262 -55.73 27.67 -1.52
N LEU A 263 -55.60 28.98 -1.33
CA LEU A 263 -54.31 29.62 -1.07
C LEU A 263 -53.69 29.14 0.25
N ARG A 264 -54.51 28.94 1.34
CA ARG A 264 -54.03 28.36 2.58
C ARG A 264 -53.55 26.91 2.40
N ALA A 265 -54.29 26.10 1.62
CA ALA A 265 -53.91 24.73 1.31
C ALA A 265 -52.58 24.65 0.50
N ILE A 266 -52.44 25.54 -0.51
CA ILE A 266 -51.19 25.66 -1.28
C ILE A 266 -50.01 26.09 -0.38
N ALA A 267 -50.23 27.08 0.48
CA ALA A 267 -49.20 27.55 1.44
C ALA A 267 -48.77 26.44 2.40
N GLY A 268 -49.74 25.67 2.93
CA GLY A 268 -49.44 24.52 3.82
C GLY A 268 -48.66 23.42 3.10
N GLU A 269 -48.99 23.13 1.84
CA GLU A 269 -48.23 22.12 1.06
C GLU A 269 -46.82 22.60 0.67
N ALA A 270 -46.64 23.92 0.42
CA ALA A 270 -45.33 24.51 0.20
C ALA A 270 -44.45 24.49 1.45
N GLU A 271 -45.05 24.74 2.61
CA GLU A 271 -44.35 24.66 3.91
C GLU A 271 -43.91 23.22 4.23
N ARG A 272 -44.79 22.24 3.94
CA ARG A 272 -44.50 20.82 4.03
C ARG A 272 -43.33 20.39 3.10
N LEU A 273 -43.29 20.88 1.86
CA LEU A 273 -42.19 20.69 0.95
C LEU A 273 -40.87 21.26 1.48
N THR A 274 -40.93 22.44 2.07
CA THR A 274 -39.75 23.09 2.67
C THR A 274 -39.19 22.27 3.83
N THR A 275 -40.06 21.75 4.70
CA THR A 275 -39.66 20.85 5.80
C THR A 275 -39.04 19.55 5.25
N MET A 276 -39.67 18.92 4.25
CA MET A 276 -39.16 17.70 3.62
C MET A 276 -37.79 17.92 2.99
N LEU A 277 -37.57 19.04 2.30
CA LEU A 277 -36.27 19.38 1.71
C LEU A 277 -35.19 19.58 2.76
N SER A 278 -35.54 20.20 3.87
CA SER A 278 -34.67 20.42 5.04
C SER A 278 -34.25 19.06 5.65
N ASP A 279 -35.21 18.15 5.84
CA ASP A 279 -34.97 16.81 6.36
C ASP A 279 -34.10 15.99 5.44
N LEU A 280 -34.32 16.05 4.11
CA LEU A 280 -33.49 15.40 3.09
C LEU A 280 -32.06 15.92 3.12
N LEU A 281 -31.85 17.23 3.24
CA LEU A 281 -30.53 17.84 3.34
C LEU A 281 -29.80 17.44 4.64
N ALA A 282 -30.53 17.39 5.74
CA ALA A 282 -29.98 16.94 7.03
C ALA A 282 -29.57 15.48 6.98
N LEU A 283 -30.39 14.61 6.38
CA LEU A 283 -30.11 13.20 6.18
C LEU A 283 -28.90 12.98 5.25
N ALA A 284 -28.83 13.72 4.14
CA ALA A 284 -27.67 13.65 3.23
C ALA A 284 -26.36 14.07 3.90
N ARG A 285 -26.40 15.08 4.78
CA ARG A 285 -25.22 15.48 5.57
C ARG A 285 -24.83 14.42 6.59
N ALA A 286 -25.79 13.81 7.27
CA ALA A 286 -25.56 12.73 8.22
C ALA A 286 -24.93 11.50 7.54
N ASP A 287 -25.44 11.10 6.36
CA ASP A 287 -24.91 10.00 5.53
C ASP A 287 -23.50 10.28 5.03
N ALA A 288 -23.19 11.53 4.65
CA ALA A 288 -21.86 11.93 4.21
C ALA A 288 -20.82 11.98 5.37
N GLY A 289 -21.23 11.67 6.60
CA GLY A 289 -20.37 11.76 7.78
C GLY A 289 -19.95 13.20 8.14
N ARG A 290 -20.55 14.20 7.52
CA ARG A 290 -20.27 15.62 7.81
C ARG A 290 -21.03 16.04 9.08
N ARG A 291 -20.40 15.82 10.23
CA ARG A 291 -20.93 16.20 11.53
C ARG A 291 -20.06 17.29 12.11
N ALA A 292 -20.69 18.22 12.83
CA ALA A 292 -19.96 19.15 13.69
C ALA A 292 -19.18 18.35 14.76
N ASP A 293 -18.10 18.90 15.28
CA ASP A 293 -17.41 18.28 16.41
C ASP A 293 -18.38 18.14 17.58
N PRO A 294 -18.33 17.00 18.31
CA PRO A 294 -19.23 16.79 19.43
C PRO A 294 -18.91 17.77 20.55
N GLU A 295 -19.93 18.46 21.01
CA GLU A 295 -19.87 19.35 22.16
C GLU A 295 -20.70 18.78 23.32
N PRO A 296 -20.35 19.10 24.57
CA PRO A 296 -21.21 18.76 25.73
C PRO A 296 -22.51 19.52 25.64
N VAL A 297 -23.62 18.84 25.36
CA VAL A 297 -24.97 19.45 25.32
C VAL A 297 -25.77 19.04 26.56
N ASP A 298 -26.29 20.00 27.33
CA ASP A 298 -27.24 19.75 28.39
C ASP A 298 -28.60 19.32 27.80
N LEU A 299 -28.85 18.01 27.84
CA LEU A 299 -30.05 17.43 27.25
C LEU A 299 -31.31 17.85 27.99
N VAL A 300 -31.23 18.09 29.30
CA VAL A 300 -32.40 18.56 30.11
C VAL A 300 -32.80 19.96 29.67
N ALA A 301 -31.83 20.85 29.51
CA ALA A 301 -32.09 22.20 29.02
C ALA A 301 -32.64 22.20 27.59
N ALA A 302 -32.07 21.35 26.72
CA ALA A 302 -32.51 21.21 25.33
C ALA A 302 -33.94 20.69 25.23
N VAL A 303 -34.31 19.68 26.03
CA VAL A 303 -35.73 19.19 26.12
C VAL A 303 -36.67 20.27 26.58
N ARG A 304 -36.33 21.01 27.66
CA ARG A 304 -37.17 22.12 28.12
C ARG A 304 -37.40 23.18 27.05
N ALA A 305 -36.36 23.55 26.35
CA ALA A 305 -36.45 24.50 25.25
C ALA A 305 -37.30 23.97 24.07
N ALA A 306 -37.22 22.67 23.75
CA ALA A 306 -38.08 22.06 22.76
C ALA A 306 -39.55 21.99 23.17
N LEU A 307 -39.82 21.61 24.40
CA LEU A 307 -41.18 21.59 24.95
C LEU A 307 -41.84 22.99 24.98
N ALA A 308 -41.09 24.03 25.26
CA ALA A 308 -41.57 25.40 25.24
C ALA A 308 -42.01 25.91 23.85
N ARG A 309 -41.59 25.24 22.78
CA ARG A 309 -41.98 25.54 21.39
C ARG A 309 -43.23 24.80 20.92
N LEU A 310 -43.74 23.84 21.72
CA LEU A 310 -44.95 23.10 21.33
C LEU A 310 -46.20 24.00 21.40
N PRO A 311 -47.21 23.74 20.53
CA PRO A 311 -48.48 24.49 20.58
C PRO A 311 -49.17 24.38 21.92
N VAL A 312 -49.77 25.47 22.41
CA VAL A 312 -50.46 25.52 23.71
C VAL A 312 -51.73 24.65 23.71
N ASP A 313 -52.35 24.51 22.55
CA ASP A 313 -53.60 23.73 22.38
C ASP A 313 -53.32 22.23 22.09
N GLY A 314 -52.07 21.78 22.24
CA GLY A 314 -51.66 20.40 22.04
C GLY A 314 -51.91 19.47 23.23
N PRO A 315 -51.52 18.19 23.16
CA PRO A 315 -51.62 17.24 24.26
C PRO A 315 -50.84 17.71 25.49
N VAL A 316 -51.30 17.34 26.68
CA VAL A 316 -50.59 17.64 27.94
C VAL A 316 -49.20 17.05 27.92
N THR A 317 -48.21 17.84 28.29
CA THR A 317 -46.81 17.40 28.27
C THR A 317 -46.27 17.24 29.68
N GLU A 318 -45.86 16.05 30.05
CA GLU A 318 -45.22 15.73 31.33
C GLU A 318 -43.70 15.53 31.10
N PHE A 319 -42.87 16.22 31.89
CA PHE A 319 -41.43 16.12 31.79
C PHE A 319 -40.78 15.71 33.11
N VAL A 320 -39.95 14.67 33.06
CA VAL A 320 -39.18 14.14 34.19
C VAL A 320 -37.70 14.09 33.89
N ALA A 321 -36.90 14.70 34.75
CA ALA A 321 -35.43 14.62 34.68
C ALA A 321 -34.89 14.60 36.13
N PRO A 322 -34.60 13.44 36.70
CA PRO A 322 -34.16 13.29 38.09
C PRO A 322 -32.77 13.86 38.37
N ALA A 323 -31.93 14.02 37.34
CA ALA A 323 -30.58 14.56 37.46
C ALA A 323 -30.17 15.29 36.16
N PRO A 324 -29.18 16.18 36.21
CA PRO A 324 -28.55 16.76 35.03
C PRO A 324 -28.03 15.65 34.12
N ALA A 325 -28.11 15.86 32.80
CA ALA A 325 -27.67 14.87 31.79
C ALA A 325 -27.06 15.60 30.60
N THR A 326 -25.77 15.33 30.36
CA THR A 326 -25.02 15.92 29.25
C THR A 326 -24.66 14.85 28.24
N VAL A 327 -24.87 15.13 26.96
CA VAL A 327 -24.57 14.23 25.85
C VAL A 327 -23.49 14.82 24.92
N ALA A 328 -22.67 13.96 24.30
CA ALA A 328 -21.68 14.37 23.33
C ALA A 328 -22.32 14.40 21.93
N ALA A 329 -22.88 15.55 21.53
CA ALA A 329 -23.54 15.70 20.24
C ALA A 329 -23.47 17.16 19.75
N GLY A 330 -23.86 17.44 18.51
CA GLY A 330 -24.05 18.80 18.03
C GLY A 330 -25.33 19.41 18.59
N PRO A 331 -25.36 20.67 19.09
CA PRO A 331 -26.59 21.30 19.61
C PRO A 331 -27.74 21.26 18.58
N GLY A 332 -27.45 21.55 17.31
CA GLY A 332 -28.43 21.48 16.23
C GLY A 332 -28.92 20.05 15.94
N GLU A 333 -28.08 19.02 16.14
CA GLU A 333 -28.46 17.61 15.97
C GLU A 333 -29.45 17.20 17.09
N VAL A 334 -29.16 17.61 18.33
CA VAL A 334 -30.06 17.37 19.48
C VAL A 334 -31.40 18.06 19.26
N ALA A 335 -31.40 19.31 18.79
CA ALA A 335 -32.64 20.04 18.49
C ALA A 335 -33.49 19.33 17.43
N LEU A 336 -32.85 18.91 16.30
CA LEU A 336 -33.53 18.16 15.23
C LEU A 336 -34.11 16.84 15.71
N VAL A 337 -33.38 16.09 16.55
CA VAL A 337 -33.90 14.85 17.15
C VAL A 337 -35.10 15.12 18.03
N LEU A 338 -35.04 16.14 18.91
CA LEU A 338 -36.14 16.51 19.78
C LEU A 338 -37.37 16.97 18.99
N ASP A 339 -37.19 17.85 18.00
CA ASP A 339 -38.29 18.35 17.17
C ASP A 339 -39.02 17.22 16.43
N ASN A 340 -38.26 16.23 15.91
CA ASN A 340 -38.84 15.06 15.25
C ASN A 340 -39.56 14.10 16.20
N LEU A 341 -38.96 13.81 17.37
CA LEU A 341 -39.58 12.91 18.35
C LEU A 341 -40.83 13.54 18.95
N LEU A 342 -40.76 14.82 19.39
CA LEU A 342 -41.87 15.53 19.97
C LEU A 342 -42.99 15.81 18.96
N GLY A 343 -42.62 16.23 17.74
CA GLY A 343 -43.57 16.41 16.66
C GLY A 343 -44.32 15.13 16.30
N ASN A 344 -43.64 13.98 16.36
CA ASN A 344 -44.28 12.68 16.19
C ASN A 344 -45.19 12.33 17.34
N ALA A 345 -44.71 12.47 18.58
CA ALA A 345 -45.53 12.20 19.79
C ALA A 345 -46.79 13.08 19.87
N THR A 346 -46.69 14.39 19.65
CA THR A 346 -47.84 15.31 19.67
C THR A 346 -48.84 15.02 18.56
N ARG A 347 -48.41 14.52 17.41
CA ARG A 347 -49.30 14.14 16.31
C ARG A 347 -50.16 12.92 16.66
N TYR A 348 -49.56 11.91 17.30
CA TYR A 348 -50.22 10.63 17.56
C TYR A 348 -50.82 10.50 18.95
N ALA A 349 -50.42 11.35 19.90
CA ALA A 349 -51.02 11.37 21.21
C ALA A 349 -52.52 11.69 21.16
N ARG A 350 -53.27 11.08 22.05
CA ARG A 350 -54.69 11.41 22.30
C ARG A 350 -54.83 12.55 23.29
N THR A 351 -54.12 12.47 24.42
CA THR A 351 -54.22 13.42 25.52
C THR A 351 -52.90 13.78 26.17
N VAL A 352 -51.92 12.88 26.20
CA VAL A 352 -50.66 13.09 26.95
C VAL A 352 -49.42 12.61 26.23
N VAL A 353 -48.37 13.43 26.32
CA VAL A 353 -47.00 13.09 25.92
C VAL A 353 -46.09 13.12 27.14
N ARG A 354 -45.37 12.07 27.43
CA ARG A 354 -44.38 12.00 28.52
C ARG A 354 -42.99 11.97 28.00
N VAL A 355 -42.17 12.85 28.53
CA VAL A 355 -40.75 12.92 28.17
C VAL A 355 -39.90 12.66 29.41
N ALA A 356 -38.94 11.77 29.33
CA ALA A 356 -38.02 11.51 30.42
C ALA A 356 -36.56 11.52 29.94
N VAL A 357 -35.70 12.17 30.74
CA VAL A 357 -34.25 12.15 30.54
C VAL A 357 -33.63 11.46 31.74
N LEU A 358 -33.01 10.28 31.47
CA LEU A 358 -32.52 9.39 32.53
C LEU A 358 -31.03 9.10 32.32
N PRO A 359 -30.13 9.56 33.19
CA PRO A 359 -28.73 9.08 33.19
C PRO A 359 -28.67 7.57 33.42
N ALA A 360 -27.88 6.85 32.61
CA ALA A 360 -27.75 5.41 32.70
C ALA A 360 -26.25 5.00 32.53
N GLY A 361 -25.47 5.29 33.56
CA GLY A 361 -24.01 5.03 33.55
C GLY A 361 -23.28 5.86 32.52
N ARG A 362 -22.72 5.22 31.49
CA ARG A 362 -21.98 5.90 30.41
C ARG A 362 -22.89 6.43 29.28
N THR A 363 -24.19 6.31 29.42
CA THR A 363 -25.15 6.76 28.43
C THR A 363 -26.26 7.59 29.09
N VAL A 364 -26.91 8.43 28.30
CA VAL A 364 -28.13 9.14 28.68
C VAL A 364 -29.27 8.60 27.84
N ARG A 365 -30.40 8.28 28.50
CA ARG A 365 -31.62 7.82 27.86
C ARG A 365 -32.63 8.96 27.77
N LEU A 366 -33.11 9.23 26.58
CA LEU A 366 -34.27 10.05 26.32
C LEU A 366 -35.43 9.13 25.97
N LEU A 367 -36.51 9.22 26.69
CA LEU A 367 -37.77 8.52 26.43
C LEU A 367 -38.82 9.52 26.03
N VAL A 368 -39.55 9.23 24.96
CA VAL A 368 -40.74 9.99 24.54
C VAL A 368 -41.87 8.98 24.38
N ASP A 369 -42.88 9.09 25.25
CA ASP A 369 -44.04 8.22 25.30
C ASP A 369 -45.27 9.02 24.88
N ASP A 370 -46.16 8.45 24.08
CA ASP A 370 -47.49 8.95 23.76
C ASP A 370 -48.56 7.95 24.21
N ASP A 371 -49.81 8.41 24.33
CA ASP A 371 -51.00 7.60 24.61
C ASP A 371 -51.82 7.29 23.35
N GLY A 372 -51.15 7.30 22.17
CA GLY A 372 -51.75 7.07 20.87
C GLY A 372 -52.07 5.59 20.57
N PRO A 373 -52.21 5.23 19.31
CA PRO A 373 -52.54 3.85 18.90
C PRO A 373 -51.36 2.86 19.09
N GLY A 374 -50.14 3.39 19.36
CA GLY A 374 -48.94 2.59 19.52
C GLY A 374 -48.35 2.11 18.19
N ILE A 375 -47.27 1.32 18.26
CA ILE A 375 -46.53 0.78 17.11
C ILE A 375 -46.58 -0.74 17.16
N PRO A 376 -47.17 -1.42 16.13
CA PRO A 376 -47.18 -2.87 16.04
C PRO A 376 -45.77 -3.45 16.14
N VAL A 377 -45.62 -4.59 16.80
CA VAL A 377 -44.31 -5.21 17.05
C VAL A 377 -43.54 -5.48 15.74
N ALA A 378 -44.26 -5.88 14.69
CA ALA A 378 -43.69 -6.15 13.37
C ALA A 378 -43.08 -4.92 12.69
N ASP A 379 -43.57 -3.72 13.03
CA ASP A 379 -43.18 -2.47 12.37
C ASP A 379 -42.14 -1.68 13.18
N ARG A 380 -41.86 -2.04 14.44
CA ARG A 380 -40.96 -1.28 15.35
C ARG A 380 -39.55 -1.09 14.81
N ALA A 381 -39.03 -2.02 14.04
CA ALA A 381 -37.72 -1.88 13.39
C ALA A 381 -37.83 -1.03 12.14
N ARG A 382 -38.92 -1.15 11.39
CA ARG A 382 -39.13 -0.53 10.07
C ARG A 382 -39.51 0.96 10.15
N ILE A 383 -40.06 1.44 11.23
CA ILE A 383 -40.40 2.87 11.35
C ILE A 383 -39.22 3.83 11.27
N PHE A 384 -37.99 3.31 11.39
CA PHE A 384 -36.74 4.06 11.21
C PHE A 384 -36.22 4.00 9.78
N ASP A 385 -36.87 3.19 8.90
CA ASP A 385 -36.57 3.20 7.49
C ASP A 385 -37.14 4.46 6.83
N ARG A 386 -36.45 4.98 5.83
CA ARG A 386 -36.84 6.20 5.11
C ARG A 386 -38.20 6.01 4.44
N PHE A 387 -39.03 7.04 4.44
CA PHE A 387 -40.37 7.08 3.81
C PHE A 387 -41.31 5.99 4.33
N THR A 388 -41.01 5.37 5.46
CA THR A 388 -41.92 4.40 6.10
C THR A 388 -43.06 5.12 6.80
N ARG A 389 -44.30 4.71 6.45
CA ARG A 389 -45.53 5.15 7.10
C ARG A 389 -46.35 3.91 7.46
N LEU A 390 -46.82 3.84 8.67
CA LEU A 390 -47.79 2.84 9.08
C LEU A 390 -49.14 3.21 8.40
N ALA A 391 -49.84 2.19 7.85
CA ALA A 391 -51.03 2.40 7.01
C ALA A 391 -52.03 3.43 7.53
N PRO A 392 -52.66 4.24 6.63
CA PRO A 392 -53.55 5.30 7.06
C PRO A 392 -54.89 4.71 7.46
N GLU A 393 -55.14 4.49 8.73
CA GLU A 393 -56.50 4.51 9.26
C GLU A 393 -56.82 5.96 9.64
N HIS A 394 -57.55 6.65 8.74
CA HIS A 394 -58.37 7.84 9.00
C HIS A 394 -57.70 9.12 9.55
N THR A 395 -56.63 9.61 8.96
CA THR A 395 -56.22 11.01 9.18
C THR A 395 -56.10 11.74 7.84
N THR A 396 -57.12 12.53 7.54
CA THR A 396 -57.31 13.34 6.33
C THR A 396 -56.36 14.56 6.26
N ASP A 397 -55.56 14.83 7.28
CA ASP A 397 -54.72 16.03 7.34
C ASP A 397 -53.29 15.72 7.79
N GLY A 398 -52.31 16.03 6.96
CA GLY A 398 -50.98 16.43 7.40
C GLY A 398 -49.97 15.33 7.73
N GLY A 399 -50.07 14.12 7.18
CA GLY A 399 -49.05 13.08 7.41
C GLY A 399 -47.65 13.50 6.98
N GLY A 400 -46.65 13.42 7.87
CA GLY A 400 -45.23 13.71 7.58
C GLY A 400 -44.63 12.80 6.49
N ALA A 401 -43.52 13.19 5.89
CA ALA A 401 -42.85 12.51 4.79
C ALA A 401 -42.24 11.15 5.17
N GLY A 402 -42.34 10.68 6.39
CA GLY A 402 -41.69 9.45 6.88
C GLY A 402 -40.15 9.53 6.95
N LEU A 403 -39.63 10.76 7.01
CA LEU A 403 -38.18 11.02 7.09
C LEU A 403 -37.71 11.30 8.53
N GLY A 404 -38.56 11.81 9.39
CA GLY A 404 -38.17 12.28 10.70
C GLY A 404 -37.50 11.21 11.59
N LEU A 405 -38.13 10.01 11.70
CA LEU A 405 -37.54 8.92 12.48
C LEU A 405 -36.28 8.34 11.87
N ALA A 406 -36.17 8.30 10.54
CA ALA A 406 -34.95 7.93 9.83
C ALA A 406 -33.79 8.94 10.08
N LEU A 407 -34.15 10.24 10.16
CA LEU A 407 -33.21 11.30 10.54
C LEU A 407 -32.74 11.13 12.00
N VAL A 408 -33.63 10.83 12.90
CA VAL A 408 -33.31 10.54 14.31
C VAL A 408 -32.32 9.37 14.40
N ASP A 409 -32.61 8.25 13.71
CA ASP A 409 -31.75 7.08 13.72
C ASP A 409 -30.35 7.41 13.14
N GLY A 410 -30.30 8.12 12.02
CA GLY A 410 -29.04 8.53 11.38
C GLY A 410 -28.16 9.44 12.24
N LEU A 411 -28.77 10.45 12.89
CA LEU A 411 -28.06 11.38 13.77
C LEU A 411 -27.56 10.69 15.04
N VAL A 412 -28.42 9.90 15.68
CA VAL A 412 -28.11 9.21 16.95
C VAL A 412 -27.04 8.13 16.74
N ARG A 413 -27.22 7.23 15.78
CA ARG A 413 -26.23 6.19 15.46
C ARG A 413 -24.89 6.78 15.03
N GLY A 414 -24.94 7.88 14.34
CA GLY A 414 -23.72 8.58 13.94
C GLY A 414 -22.88 9.15 15.07
N ARG A 415 -23.46 9.24 16.27
CA ARG A 415 -22.77 9.60 17.53
C ARG A 415 -22.52 8.40 18.44
N GLY A 416 -22.67 7.17 17.89
CA GLY A 416 -22.48 5.94 18.67
C GLY A 416 -23.64 5.63 19.63
N GLY A 417 -24.78 6.32 19.46
CA GLY A 417 -26.00 6.05 20.18
C GLY A 417 -26.90 4.98 19.56
N THR A 418 -28.03 4.71 20.13
CA THR A 418 -29.06 3.77 19.65
C THR A 418 -30.43 4.33 19.74
N VAL A 419 -31.31 3.94 18.83
CA VAL A 419 -32.74 4.27 18.85
C VAL A 419 -33.56 3.00 18.88
N ALA A 420 -34.66 2.99 19.64
CA ALA A 420 -35.55 1.85 19.72
C ALA A 420 -37.01 2.33 19.86
N ALA A 421 -37.94 1.53 19.36
CA ALA A 421 -39.37 1.72 19.53
C ALA A 421 -39.95 0.61 20.39
N GLY A 422 -40.89 0.96 21.24
CA GLY A 422 -41.57 0.05 22.17
C GLY A 422 -43.02 0.43 22.41
N ALA A 423 -43.64 -0.21 23.39
CA ALA A 423 -44.94 0.20 23.92
C ALA A 423 -44.73 1.13 25.14
N ALA A 424 -45.50 2.19 25.22
CA ALA A 424 -45.58 3.03 26.40
C ALA A 424 -46.32 2.30 27.55
N PRO A 425 -46.07 2.63 28.84
CA PRO A 425 -46.70 1.94 29.98
C PRO A 425 -48.22 2.03 29.98
N ASP A 426 -48.80 3.14 29.54
CA ASP A 426 -50.22 3.39 29.51
C ASP A 426 -50.86 3.08 28.13
N GLY A 427 -50.25 2.31 27.32
CA GLY A 427 -50.56 2.11 25.89
C GLY A 427 -49.82 3.14 25.02
N GLY A 428 -50.07 3.09 23.71
CA GLY A 428 -49.36 4.01 22.81
C GLY A 428 -47.90 3.61 22.48
N ALA A 429 -47.17 4.56 21.92
CA ALA A 429 -45.78 4.31 21.50
C ALA A 429 -44.77 4.88 22.49
N ARG A 430 -43.63 4.17 22.58
CA ARG A 430 -42.42 4.64 23.24
C ARG A 430 -41.33 4.74 22.21
N LEU A 431 -40.71 5.92 22.11
CA LEU A 431 -39.46 6.11 21.38
C LEU A 431 -38.33 6.34 22.37
N GLU A 432 -37.31 5.49 22.32
CA GLU A 432 -36.15 5.56 23.20
C GLU A 432 -34.90 5.91 22.38
N VAL A 433 -34.20 6.94 22.81
CA VAL A 433 -32.90 7.32 22.31
C VAL A 433 -31.86 7.16 23.42
N ARG A 434 -30.74 6.55 23.11
CA ARG A 434 -29.56 6.44 23.99
C ARG A 434 -28.38 7.11 23.36
N TRP A 435 -27.82 8.11 24.01
CA TRP A 435 -26.58 8.75 23.62
C TRP A 435 -25.45 8.43 24.59
N PRO A 436 -24.17 8.42 24.12
CA PRO A 436 -23.03 8.49 25.02
C PRO A 436 -23.11 9.74 25.90
N ALA A 437 -22.87 9.57 27.20
CA ALA A 437 -22.73 10.71 28.10
C ALA A 437 -21.47 11.50 27.73
N ALA A 438 -21.54 12.82 27.76
CA ALA A 438 -20.32 13.63 27.70
C ALA A 438 -19.59 13.43 29.04
N GLY A 439 -18.33 12.94 28.99
CA GLY A 439 -17.48 12.67 30.15
C GLY A 439 -17.11 13.95 30.89
#